data_5bc5804c1d3ce944fd8926b4d78e77ad
#
_entry.id   5bc5804c1d3ce944fd8926b4d78e77ad
#
_cell.length_a   1.000
_cell.length_b   1.000
_cell.length_c   1.000
_cell.angle_alpha   90.00
_cell.angle_beta   90.00
_cell.angle_gamma   90.00
#
_symmetry.space_group_name_H-M   'P 1'
#
loop_
_entity.id
_entity.type
_entity.pdbx_description
1 polymer ?
#
loop_
_entity_poly.entity_id
_entity_poly.type
_entity_poly.pdbx_seq_one_letter_code
_entity_poly.pdbx_strand_id
1 'polypeptide(L)'
;MRSAPEWYGNPVLEVMLLDHEKPTNYEEAMMSPDSAKWLEAMKSEMGSMYENKVWTLVDLPDDRQAIENKWIFKWKTDIDGNITVYKARLVAKGFRQVQGVDYDETFSPVAMLKSVRIMLAIAAFYDYEIWQMDVKIAFLNGYLKEELYMIHLWNGASISELE
;
A
#
# COMPACT_ATOMS: atom_id res chain seq x y z
N MET A 1 -9.51 -2.46 -42.01
CA MET A 1 -9.61 -2.31 -40.53
C MET A 1 -9.20 -3.66 -39.94
N ARG A 2 -8.10 -3.72 -39.20
CA ARG A 2 -7.72 -4.95 -38.46
C ARG A 2 -8.51 -4.95 -37.16
N SER A 3 -9.30 -5.98 -36.88
CA SER A 3 -9.95 -6.22 -35.62
C SER A 3 -8.91 -6.34 -34.50
N ALA A 4 -9.17 -5.77 -33.34
CA ALA A 4 -8.32 -5.94 -32.17
C ALA A 4 -8.23 -7.43 -31.80
N PRO A 5 -7.05 -7.93 -31.34
CA PRO A 5 -6.89 -9.32 -30.96
C PRO A 5 -7.83 -9.68 -29.79
N GLU A 6 -8.49 -10.83 -29.87
CA GLU A 6 -9.47 -11.32 -28.89
C GLU A 6 -8.93 -11.56 -27.47
N TRP A 7 -7.62 -11.49 -27.28
CA TRP A 7 -7.00 -11.67 -25.96
C TRP A 7 -7.00 -10.43 -25.06
N TYR A 8 -7.61 -9.33 -25.52
CA TYR A 8 -8.03 -8.20 -24.66
C TYR A 8 -9.45 -8.41 -24.08
N GLY A 9 -9.80 -9.66 -23.73
CA GLY A 9 -10.98 -9.94 -22.93
C GLY A 9 -10.89 -9.22 -21.59
N ASN A 10 -11.94 -8.52 -21.22
CA ASN A 10 -12.10 -7.63 -20.06
C ASN A 10 -11.47 -8.16 -18.75
N PRO A 11 -10.19 -7.93 -18.44
CA PRO A 11 -9.66 -8.25 -17.12
C PRO A 11 -10.19 -7.31 -16.05
N VAL A 12 -10.82 -6.18 -16.45
CA VAL A 12 -11.36 -5.18 -15.54
C VAL A 12 -12.63 -5.66 -14.82
N LEU A 13 -13.45 -6.51 -15.45
CA LEU A 13 -14.69 -7.00 -14.84
C LEU A 13 -14.43 -8.08 -13.79
N GLU A 14 -13.45 -8.94 -14.03
CA GLU A 14 -13.08 -10.02 -13.11
C GLU A 14 -12.38 -9.47 -11.85
N VAL A 15 -11.55 -8.45 -12.02
CA VAL A 15 -10.93 -7.73 -10.91
C VAL A 15 -11.97 -6.93 -10.10
N MET A 16 -13.00 -6.37 -10.73
CA MET A 16 -14.08 -5.66 -10.01
C MET A 16 -14.99 -6.60 -9.24
N LEU A 17 -15.29 -7.79 -9.74
CA LEU A 17 -16.13 -8.77 -9.04
C LEU A 17 -15.45 -9.36 -7.80
N LEU A 18 -14.12 -9.51 -7.83
CA LEU A 18 -13.33 -9.97 -6.68
C LEU A 18 -13.12 -8.87 -5.61
N ASP A 19 -13.29 -7.61 -5.96
CA ASP A 19 -13.08 -6.49 -5.03
C ASP A 19 -14.28 -6.29 -4.08
N HIS A 20 -15.46 -6.83 -4.39
CA HIS A 20 -16.66 -6.73 -3.55
C HIS A 20 -16.64 -7.62 -2.29
N GLU A 21 -15.73 -8.58 -2.19
CA GLU A 21 -15.61 -9.48 -1.04
C GLU A 21 -14.55 -9.04 -0.02
N LYS A 22 -13.78 -7.99 -0.32
CA LYS A 22 -12.73 -7.49 0.59
C LYS A 22 -13.30 -6.47 1.57
N PRO A 23 -12.89 -6.55 2.84
CA PRO A 23 -13.31 -5.54 3.81
C PRO A 23 -12.84 -4.15 3.38
N THR A 24 -13.69 -3.16 3.56
CA THR A 24 -13.43 -1.75 3.23
C THR A 24 -12.95 -0.95 4.43
N ASN A 25 -13.18 -1.45 5.63
CA ASN A 25 -12.83 -0.83 6.89
C ASN A 25 -12.47 -1.87 7.96
N TYR A 26 -12.02 -1.40 9.12
CA TYR A 26 -11.59 -2.23 10.23
C TYR A 26 -12.73 -3.12 10.75
N GLU A 27 -13.91 -2.56 10.94
CA GLU A 27 -15.07 -3.24 11.48
C GLU A 27 -15.46 -4.42 10.60
N GLU A 28 -15.54 -4.22 9.29
CA GLU A 28 -15.83 -5.29 8.33
C GLU A 28 -14.75 -6.39 8.36
N ALA A 29 -13.48 -6.02 8.46
CA ALA A 29 -12.39 -6.98 8.56
C ALA A 29 -12.52 -7.85 9.82
N MET A 30 -12.89 -7.26 10.95
CA MET A 30 -13.06 -7.97 12.22
C MET A 30 -14.33 -8.80 12.28
N MET A 31 -15.36 -8.45 11.52
CA MET A 31 -16.59 -9.22 11.39
C MET A 31 -16.51 -10.36 10.36
N SER A 32 -15.46 -10.36 9.53
CA SER A 32 -15.28 -11.35 8.47
C SER A 32 -14.87 -12.72 9.04
N PRO A 33 -15.15 -13.83 8.34
CA PRO A 33 -14.68 -15.17 8.72
C PRO A 33 -13.15 -15.27 8.84
N ASP A 34 -12.43 -14.41 8.11
CA ASP A 34 -10.96 -14.34 8.07
C ASP A 34 -10.38 -13.26 9.00
N SER A 35 -11.14 -12.81 10.01
CA SER A 35 -10.75 -11.74 10.93
C SER A 35 -9.37 -11.94 11.57
N ALA A 36 -9.02 -13.16 11.95
CA ALA A 36 -7.71 -13.48 12.51
C ALA A 36 -6.56 -13.22 11.52
N LYS A 37 -6.75 -13.56 10.24
CA LYS A 37 -5.75 -13.32 9.17
C LYS A 37 -5.61 -11.84 8.85
N TRP A 38 -6.73 -11.10 8.86
CA TRP A 38 -6.71 -9.65 8.70
C TRP A 38 -6.00 -8.95 9.86
N LEU A 39 -6.26 -9.40 11.09
CA LEU A 39 -5.60 -8.87 12.28
C LEU A 39 -4.07 -9.11 12.21
N GLU A 40 -3.64 -10.31 11.80
CA GLU A 40 -2.22 -10.64 11.61
C GLU A 40 -1.59 -9.74 10.54
N ALA A 41 -2.27 -9.53 9.41
CA ALA A 41 -1.80 -8.63 8.35
C ALA A 41 -1.67 -7.18 8.83
N MET A 42 -2.60 -6.68 9.64
CA MET A 42 -2.52 -5.35 10.25
C MET A 42 -1.37 -5.26 11.25
N LYS A 43 -1.19 -6.28 12.11
CA LYS A 43 -0.06 -6.33 13.05
C LYS A 43 1.28 -6.33 12.33
N SER A 44 1.41 -7.08 11.23
CA SER A 44 2.62 -7.11 10.40
C SER A 44 2.94 -5.74 9.80
N GLU A 45 1.94 -5.00 9.33
CA GLU A 45 2.14 -3.65 8.79
C GLU A 45 2.58 -2.67 9.89
N MET A 46 1.90 -2.69 11.04
CA MET A 46 2.26 -1.83 12.17
C MET A 46 3.66 -2.17 12.72
N GLY A 47 4.01 -3.46 12.81
CA GLY A 47 5.34 -3.90 13.21
C GLY A 47 6.43 -3.37 12.27
N SER A 48 6.19 -3.43 10.95
CA SER A 48 7.13 -2.87 9.98
C SER A 48 7.32 -1.36 10.15
N MET A 49 6.26 -0.62 10.44
CA MET A 49 6.34 0.83 10.68
C MET A 49 7.08 1.14 11.98
N TYR A 50 6.86 0.36 13.03
CA TYR A 50 7.57 0.49 14.30
C TYR A 50 9.07 0.19 14.17
N GLU A 51 9.43 -0.93 13.56
CA GLU A 51 10.84 -1.33 13.32
C GLU A 51 11.60 -0.27 12.50
N ASN A 52 10.93 0.38 11.56
CA ASN A 52 11.52 1.42 10.72
C ASN A 52 11.40 2.82 11.30
N LYS A 53 10.85 2.96 12.51
CA LYS A 53 10.70 4.26 13.21
C LYS A 53 10.01 5.31 12.33
N VAL A 54 8.93 4.91 11.64
CA VAL A 54 8.21 5.75 10.68
C VAL A 54 7.57 6.97 11.36
N TRP A 55 7.19 6.84 12.63
CA TRP A 55 6.57 7.89 13.45
C TRP A 55 6.97 7.83 14.91
N THR A 56 6.67 8.91 15.62
CA THR A 56 6.71 8.98 17.07
C THR A 56 5.35 9.47 17.58
N LEU A 57 4.92 9.00 18.75
CA LEU A 57 3.71 9.52 19.39
C LEU A 57 4.03 10.88 20.03
N VAL A 58 3.22 11.87 19.69
CA VAL A 58 3.33 13.23 20.21
C VAL A 58 1.93 13.80 20.47
N ASP A 59 1.81 14.78 21.32
CA ASP A 59 0.61 15.58 21.44
C ASP A 59 0.50 16.49 20.21
N LEU A 60 -0.72 16.61 19.66
CA LEU A 60 -0.94 17.46 18.50
C LEU A 60 -0.77 18.92 18.88
N PRO A 61 0.11 19.69 18.23
CA PRO A 61 0.22 21.13 18.44
C PRO A 61 -1.09 21.86 18.08
N ASP A 62 -1.39 22.93 18.80
CA ASP A 62 -2.65 23.68 18.67
C ASP A 62 -2.84 24.31 17.27
N ASP A 63 -1.74 24.58 16.56
CA ASP A 63 -1.70 25.21 15.24
C ASP A 63 -1.66 24.19 14.09
N ARG A 64 -1.72 22.90 14.39
CA ARG A 64 -1.63 21.81 13.39
C ARG A 64 -2.91 21.00 13.30
N GLN A 65 -3.16 20.45 12.12
CA GLN A 65 -4.24 19.50 11.88
C GLN A 65 -3.67 18.11 11.62
N ALA A 66 -4.24 17.13 12.31
CA ALA A 66 -3.88 15.75 12.07
C ALA A 66 -4.62 15.18 10.83
N ILE A 67 -3.89 14.47 9.99
CA ILE A 67 -4.43 13.78 8.83
C ILE A 67 -5.07 12.48 9.28
N GLU A 68 -6.28 12.21 8.85
CA GLU A 68 -6.93 10.92 9.04
C GLU A 68 -6.28 9.82 8.20
N ASN A 69 -6.42 8.59 8.63
CA ASN A 69 -5.97 7.43 7.88
C ASN A 69 -7.10 6.43 7.67
N LYS A 70 -6.83 5.41 6.88
CA LYS A 70 -7.70 4.26 6.67
C LYS A 70 -6.89 3.01 6.40
N TRP A 71 -7.46 1.86 6.74
CA TRP A 71 -6.95 0.57 6.32
C TRP A 71 -7.37 0.26 4.87
N ILE A 72 -6.44 -0.34 4.12
CA ILE A 72 -6.70 -0.93 2.80
C ILE A 72 -6.33 -2.39 2.88
N PHE A 73 -7.32 -3.24 2.59
CA PHE A 73 -7.18 -4.69 2.63
C PHE A 73 -7.02 -5.26 1.22
N LYS A 74 -6.08 -6.17 1.06
CA LYS A 74 -5.86 -6.91 -0.20
C LYS A 74 -5.48 -8.34 0.11
N TRP A 75 -5.91 -9.25 -0.72
CA TRP A 75 -5.39 -10.61 -0.74
C TRP A 75 -4.73 -10.93 -2.07
N LYS A 76 -3.91 -11.96 -2.10
CA LYS A 76 -3.40 -12.58 -3.31
C LYS A 76 -3.91 -14.00 -3.39
N THR A 77 -4.28 -14.42 -4.60
CA THR A 77 -4.71 -15.79 -4.88
C THR A 77 -3.64 -16.52 -5.66
N ASP A 78 -3.62 -17.84 -5.55
CA ASP A 78 -2.87 -18.73 -6.43
C ASP A 78 -3.59 -18.92 -7.77
N ILE A 79 -3.06 -19.82 -8.61
CA ILE A 79 -3.60 -20.15 -9.94
C ILE A 79 -4.98 -20.83 -9.82
N ASP A 80 -5.24 -21.51 -8.71
CA ASP A 80 -6.47 -22.24 -8.44
C ASP A 80 -7.54 -21.35 -7.78
N GLY A 81 -7.22 -20.07 -7.53
CA GLY A 81 -8.13 -19.09 -6.93
C GLY A 81 -8.16 -19.11 -5.39
N ASN A 82 -7.31 -19.91 -4.74
CA ASN A 82 -7.24 -19.93 -3.27
C ASN A 82 -6.47 -18.72 -2.74
N ILE A 83 -6.94 -18.12 -1.67
CA ILE A 83 -6.26 -16.99 -1.03
C ILE A 83 -5.00 -17.49 -0.31
N THR A 84 -3.84 -17.01 -0.76
CA THR A 84 -2.53 -17.39 -0.23
C THR A 84 -1.94 -16.37 0.72
N VAL A 85 -2.26 -15.08 0.52
CA VAL A 85 -1.68 -13.98 1.32
C VAL A 85 -2.73 -12.92 1.60
N TYR A 86 -2.89 -12.56 2.86
CA TYR A 86 -3.63 -11.38 3.31
C TYR A 86 -2.67 -10.23 3.52
N LYS A 87 -3.02 -9.05 3.05
CA LYS A 87 -2.25 -7.81 3.23
C LYS A 87 -3.15 -6.68 3.70
N ALA A 88 -2.70 -5.97 4.70
CA ALA A 88 -3.29 -4.71 5.13
C ALA A 88 -2.27 -3.59 4.95
N ARG A 89 -2.73 -2.39 4.61
CA ARG A 89 -1.92 -1.18 4.56
C ARG A 89 -2.63 -0.06 5.26
N LEU A 90 -1.90 0.65 6.12
CA LEU A 90 -2.39 1.89 6.71
C LEU A 90 -2.03 3.05 5.77
N VAL A 91 -3.04 3.80 5.33
CA VAL A 91 -2.87 4.85 4.33
C VAL A 91 -3.46 6.15 4.83
N ALA A 92 -2.67 7.23 4.80
CA ALA A 92 -3.15 8.57 5.09
C ALA A 92 -4.18 9.03 4.05
N LYS A 93 -5.20 9.76 4.48
CA LYS A 93 -6.20 10.37 3.59
C LYS A 93 -5.63 11.64 2.96
N GLY A 94 -4.70 11.48 2.02
CA GLY A 94 -3.91 12.56 1.41
C GLY A 94 -4.72 13.64 0.69
N PHE A 95 -6.01 13.41 0.39
CA PHE A 95 -6.87 14.44 -0.22
C PHE A 95 -7.17 15.61 0.73
N ARG A 96 -6.83 15.49 2.02
CA ARG A 96 -6.92 16.59 3.01
C ARG A 96 -5.63 17.37 3.16
N GLN A 97 -4.54 16.92 2.56
CA GLN A 97 -3.26 17.62 2.59
C GLN A 97 -3.30 18.86 1.71
N VAL A 98 -2.70 19.93 2.18
CA VAL A 98 -2.65 21.21 1.49
C VAL A 98 -1.24 21.42 0.93
N GLN A 99 -1.14 21.66 -0.38
CA GLN A 99 0.14 21.97 -1.01
C GLN A 99 0.74 23.27 -0.44
N GLY A 100 2.03 23.26 -0.16
CA GLY A 100 2.76 24.36 0.46
C GLY A 100 2.66 24.43 1.98
N VAL A 101 1.87 23.52 2.62
CA VAL A 101 1.75 23.37 4.08
C VAL A 101 2.15 21.97 4.51
N ASP A 102 1.53 20.97 3.90
CA ASP A 102 1.74 19.54 4.23
C ASP A 102 2.71 18.86 3.27
N TYR A 103 2.91 19.42 2.08
CA TYR A 103 3.89 18.94 1.09
C TYR A 103 4.20 20.03 0.07
N ASP A 104 5.44 20.05 -0.42
CA ASP A 104 5.88 20.98 -1.46
C ASP A 104 5.71 20.39 -2.86
N GLU A 105 6.12 19.15 -3.06
CA GLU A 105 6.06 18.47 -4.35
C GLU A 105 5.42 17.09 -4.23
N THR A 106 4.63 16.71 -5.24
CA THR A 106 4.14 15.33 -5.37
C THR A 106 5.17 14.49 -6.08
N PHE A 107 5.67 13.46 -5.41
CA PHE A 107 6.57 12.47 -5.99
C PHE A 107 5.84 11.15 -6.21
N SER A 108 5.78 10.69 -7.45
CA SER A 108 5.24 9.37 -7.81
C SER A 108 6.35 8.48 -8.37
N PRO A 109 6.94 7.60 -7.56
CA PRO A 109 8.06 6.74 -7.98
C PRO A 109 7.60 5.55 -8.82
N VAL A 110 6.68 5.77 -9.76
CA VAL A 110 6.19 4.72 -10.66
C VAL A 110 6.95 4.81 -11.98
N ALA A 111 7.77 3.79 -12.27
CA ALA A 111 8.44 3.69 -13.55
C ALA A 111 7.42 3.56 -14.68
N MET A 112 7.56 4.40 -15.71
CA MET A 112 6.72 4.29 -16.90
C MET A 112 6.99 2.97 -17.61
N LEU A 113 5.93 2.22 -17.95
CA LEU A 113 6.03 0.95 -18.68
C LEU A 113 6.85 1.08 -19.97
N LYS A 114 6.75 2.24 -20.65
CA LYS A 114 7.53 2.55 -21.84
C LYS A 114 9.04 2.55 -21.56
N SER A 115 9.47 3.14 -20.46
CA SER A 115 10.90 3.18 -20.07
C SER A 115 11.42 1.78 -19.75
N VAL A 116 10.64 0.97 -19.04
CA VAL A 116 10.99 -0.43 -18.76
C VAL A 116 11.15 -1.22 -20.04
N ARG A 117 10.22 -1.09 -21.01
CA ARG A 117 10.30 -1.77 -22.31
C ARG A 117 11.53 -1.36 -23.11
N ILE A 118 11.91 -0.07 -23.10
CA ILE A 118 13.12 0.42 -23.77
C ILE A 118 14.37 -0.21 -23.15
N MET A 119 14.45 -0.24 -21.82
CA MET A 119 15.59 -0.85 -21.12
C MET A 119 15.70 -2.36 -21.43
N LEU A 120 14.58 -3.09 -21.45
CA LEU A 120 14.55 -4.49 -21.81
C LEU A 120 15.00 -4.72 -23.27
N ALA A 121 14.60 -3.86 -24.21
CA ALA A 121 15.03 -3.94 -25.61
C ALA A 121 16.55 -3.67 -25.75
N ILE A 122 17.10 -2.72 -25.01
CA ILE A 122 18.54 -2.46 -24.97
C ILE A 122 19.29 -3.67 -24.39
N ALA A 123 18.81 -4.21 -23.28
CA ALA A 123 19.42 -5.38 -22.65
C ALA A 123 19.43 -6.59 -23.59
N ALA A 124 18.33 -6.83 -24.30
CA ALA A 124 18.24 -7.91 -25.30
C ALA A 124 19.18 -7.69 -26.50
N PHE A 125 19.35 -6.44 -26.96
CA PHE A 125 20.24 -6.11 -28.08
C PHE A 125 21.70 -6.35 -27.73
N TYR A 126 22.13 -6.04 -26.51
CA TYR A 126 23.52 -6.20 -26.06
C TYR A 126 23.78 -7.51 -25.32
N ASP A 127 22.79 -8.40 -25.27
CA ASP A 127 22.85 -9.69 -24.55
C ASP A 127 23.24 -9.54 -23.07
N TYR A 128 22.63 -8.52 -22.39
CA TYR A 128 22.85 -8.30 -20.97
C TYR A 128 22.02 -9.23 -20.11
N GLU A 129 22.59 -9.69 -19.02
CA GLU A 129 21.83 -10.35 -17.97
C GLU A 129 20.92 -9.36 -17.25
N ILE A 130 19.67 -9.80 -16.96
CA ILE A 130 18.68 -8.98 -16.26
C ILE A 130 18.41 -9.59 -14.90
N TRP A 131 18.65 -8.80 -13.86
CA TRP A 131 18.33 -9.17 -12.48
C TRP A 131 17.13 -8.35 -12.01
N GLN A 132 16.16 -9.05 -11.42
CA GLN A 132 15.03 -8.43 -10.76
C GLN A 132 15.23 -8.52 -9.24
N MET A 133 15.21 -7.37 -8.58
CA MET A 133 15.25 -7.27 -7.12
C MET A 133 14.01 -6.54 -6.62
N ASP A 134 13.40 -7.06 -5.56
CA ASP A 134 12.33 -6.39 -4.85
C ASP A 134 12.90 -5.78 -3.56
N VAL A 135 12.64 -4.50 -3.33
CA VAL A 135 13.09 -3.81 -2.12
C VAL A 135 11.97 -3.92 -1.09
N LYS A 136 12.24 -4.64 -0.02
CA LYS A 136 11.33 -4.73 1.11
C LYS A 136 11.15 -3.33 1.71
N ILE A 137 9.88 -2.91 1.88
CA ILE A 137 9.53 -1.62 2.50
C ILE A 137 10.19 -0.38 1.86
N ALA A 138 10.31 -0.36 0.52
CA ALA A 138 11.00 0.70 -0.22
C ALA A 138 10.55 2.13 0.17
N PHE A 139 9.26 2.32 0.44
CA PHE A 139 8.68 3.63 0.81
C PHE A 139 9.01 4.07 2.24
N LEU A 140 9.47 3.17 3.10
CA LEU A 140 9.87 3.48 4.47
C LEU A 140 11.37 3.75 4.62
N ASN A 141 12.15 3.67 3.53
CA ASN A 141 13.59 3.86 3.53
C ASN A 141 14.03 5.34 3.36
N GLY A 142 13.09 6.28 3.38
CA GLY A 142 13.35 7.71 3.27
C GLY A 142 12.94 8.47 4.53
N TYR A 143 13.41 9.70 4.63
CA TYR A 143 12.98 10.64 5.67
C TYR A 143 12.15 11.74 5.03
N LEU A 144 11.01 12.05 5.64
CA LEU A 144 10.25 13.25 5.30
C LEU A 144 10.96 14.46 5.91
N LYS A 145 10.98 15.56 5.17
CA LYS A 145 11.46 16.86 5.68
C LYS A 145 10.32 17.65 6.31
N GLU A 146 9.10 17.35 5.88
CA GLU A 146 7.87 17.96 6.34
C GLU A 146 7.42 17.33 7.65
N GLU A 147 6.90 18.15 8.55
CA GLU A 147 6.26 17.69 9.78
C GLU A 147 4.80 17.36 9.51
N LEU A 148 4.49 16.06 9.41
CA LEU A 148 3.15 15.55 9.19
C LEU A 148 2.61 14.90 10.45
N TYR A 149 1.40 15.31 10.86
CA TYR A 149 0.71 14.73 11.99
C TYR A 149 -0.43 13.84 11.50
N MET A 150 -0.50 12.62 12.00
CA MET A 150 -1.52 11.65 11.63
C MET A 150 -2.25 11.15 12.87
N ILE A 151 -3.58 11.01 12.76
CA ILE A 151 -4.37 10.46 13.86
C ILE A 151 -3.94 9.00 14.07
N HIS A 152 -3.57 8.68 15.32
CA HIS A 152 -3.28 7.31 15.68
C HIS A 152 -4.59 6.53 15.85
N LEU A 153 -4.99 5.76 14.83
CA LEU A 153 -6.18 4.91 14.87
C LEU A 153 -5.78 3.45 15.09
N TRP A 154 -5.33 3.13 16.26
CA TRP A 154 -5.24 1.74 16.68
C TRP A 154 -6.28 1.47 17.76
N ASN A 155 -7.49 1.10 17.36
CA ASN A 155 -8.59 0.78 18.27
C ASN A 155 -8.55 -0.67 18.80
N GLY A 156 -7.45 -1.40 18.68
CA GLY A 156 -7.43 -2.82 18.96
C GLY A 156 -6.40 -3.35 19.94
N ALA A 157 -5.36 -2.58 20.25
CA ALA A 157 -4.40 -2.97 21.28
C ALA A 157 -3.64 -1.72 21.76
N SER A 158 -3.47 -1.60 23.05
CA SER A 158 -2.49 -0.65 23.60
C SER A 158 -1.10 -1.03 23.08
N ILE A 159 -0.23 -0.04 22.88
CA ILE A 159 1.18 -0.23 22.48
C ILE A 159 1.90 -1.27 23.36
N SER A 160 1.42 -1.50 24.59
CA SER A 160 1.91 -2.51 25.54
C SER A 160 1.68 -3.97 25.12
N GLU A 161 0.94 -4.26 24.04
CA GLU A 161 0.75 -5.61 23.52
C GLU A 161 1.65 -5.94 22.31
N LEU A 162 2.51 -5.00 21.92
CA LEU A 162 3.52 -5.17 20.86
C LEU A 162 4.95 -5.33 21.40
N GLU A 163 5.13 -5.31 22.75
CA GLU A 163 6.40 -5.60 23.40
C GLU A 163 6.60 -7.12 23.63
#